data_1815a69384e31628321878243f6b8151
#
_entry.id   1815a69384e31628321878243f6b8151
#
_cell.length_a   1.000
_cell.length_b   1.000
_cell.length_c   1.000
_cell.angle_alpha   90.00
_cell.angle_beta   90.00
_cell.angle_gamma   90.00
#
_symmetry.space_group_name_H-M   'P 1'
#
loop_
_entity.id
_entity.type
_entity.pdbx_description
1 polymer ?
#
loop_
_entity_poly.entity_id
_entity_poly.type
_entity_poly.pdbx_seq_one_letter_code
_entity_poly.pdbx_strand_id
1 'polypeptide(L)'
;MKGRQTDKQALELWRRFHEGLAKDVPVDEGLSRHEIDRRRKELERDPVEWIRYFFPAYAKYDFAPFHIKAIRRIVANDEWYEVLSWSRELAKSTVVMFVLMYLTLTKRKRFVALAAATIDAATRLLAPYKANFEKNARLIQFYGKQETIGAWTDKEFTCACGAKFIALGAGSAPRGMRNKAIRPDVLYFDDYDTDEDCRNPVTLDKKWQWAEQALYPTRSISEPTLVLWCGNVIAKDCCITRAGKLANSWDIVNIRDKHGRSTWPQKNTEEQIDRSLSKISVRAQQGEYFNNPVAEGKIFKNLPFGKVPPLKKFRFLIGYGDPAYSDSRKKASSTKALWLVGKYKGVYYVIKGFLARETNANFIGWYFELDKYVGGKTNVYWYIENNKLQDPFYQQVFKPLLRDECAKRKVQLFIREDTRKKTDKATRIEANLEPLDRLGTWVFNEEEKDNPHMQELMNQFKLFELTLPYPADGPDAVEGGVTTVDQKTGELEPTYTIALNDEDMNKDNPFMM
;
A
#
# COMPACT_ATOMS: atom_id res chain seq x y z
N MET A 1 -2.86 19.45 -20.06
CA MET A 1 -3.04 18.86 -21.42
C MET A 1 -1.78 18.09 -21.76
N LYS A 2 -1.75 16.76 -21.63
CA LYS A 2 -0.68 15.92 -22.20
C LYS A 2 -1.03 15.75 -23.68
N GLY A 3 -0.15 16.26 -24.58
CA GLY A 3 -0.34 16.15 -26.00
C GLY A 3 -0.51 14.68 -26.43
N ARG A 4 -1.53 14.41 -27.26
CA ARG A 4 -1.66 13.11 -27.95
C ARG A 4 -0.34 12.85 -28.69
N GLN A 5 0.30 11.72 -28.34
CA GLN A 5 1.41 11.20 -29.11
C GLN A 5 0.95 11.06 -30.57
N THR A 6 1.66 11.66 -31.50
CA THR A 6 1.32 11.49 -32.91
C THR A 6 1.62 10.06 -33.33
N ASP A 7 0.86 9.50 -34.26
CA ASP A 7 1.05 8.13 -34.77
C ASP A 7 2.51 7.90 -35.24
N LYS A 8 3.17 8.95 -35.71
CA LYS A 8 4.59 8.92 -36.12
C LYS A 8 5.54 8.72 -34.93
N GLN A 9 5.26 9.36 -33.77
CA GLN A 9 6.06 9.19 -32.54
C GLN A 9 5.84 7.79 -31.93
N ALA A 10 4.62 7.29 -31.97
CA ALA A 10 4.30 5.95 -31.51
C ALA A 10 5.00 4.88 -32.39
N LEU A 11 5.00 5.07 -33.72
CA LEU A 11 5.69 4.18 -34.66
C LEU A 11 7.21 4.21 -34.46
N GLU A 12 7.79 5.36 -34.20
CA GLU A 12 9.25 5.50 -33.97
C GLU A 12 9.67 4.84 -32.65
N LEU A 13 8.89 5.01 -31.56
CA LEU A 13 9.12 4.30 -30.30
C LEU A 13 9.00 2.79 -30.48
N TRP A 14 8.02 2.33 -31.24
CA TRP A 14 7.84 0.92 -31.58
C TRP A 14 9.03 0.37 -32.37
N ARG A 15 9.51 1.10 -33.38
CA ARG A 15 10.71 0.71 -34.14
C ARG A 15 11.95 0.62 -33.25
N ARG A 16 12.19 1.61 -32.41
CA ARG A 16 13.33 1.60 -31.46
C ARG A 16 13.25 0.42 -30.48
N PHE A 17 12.06 0.09 -30.02
CA PHE A 17 11.85 -1.09 -29.17
C PHE A 17 12.19 -2.40 -29.90
N HIS A 18 11.76 -2.55 -31.15
CA HIS A 18 12.04 -3.71 -31.96
C HIS A 18 13.54 -3.82 -32.34
N GLU A 19 14.19 -2.70 -32.67
CA GLU A 19 15.63 -2.65 -32.92
C GLU A 19 16.46 -2.97 -31.68
N GLY A 20 16.01 -2.50 -30.50
CA GLY A 20 16.61 -2.85 -29.22
C GLY A 20 16.55 -4.35 -28.94
N LEU A 21 15.37 -4.96 -29.09
CA LEU A 21 15.20 -6.41 -28.87
C LEU A 21 16.11 -7.26 -29.76
N ALA A 22 16.29 -6.87 -31.02
CA ALA A 22 17.16 -7.60 -31.96
C ALA A 22 18.65 -7.47 -31.61
N LYS A 23 19.09 -6.32 -31.06
CA LYS A 23 20.46 -6.08 -30.62
C LYS A 23 20.78 -6.69 -29.26
N ASP A 24 19.82 -6.65 -28.33
CA ASP A 24 20.03 -7.05 -26.96
C ASP A 24 20.02 -8.58 -26.76
N VAL A 25 19.54 -9.33 -27.77
CA VAL A 25 19.47 -10.80 -27.71
C VAL A 25 20.10 -11.39 -28.98
N PRO A 26 21.45 -11.36 -29.10
CA PRO A 26 22.14 -11.89 -30.28
C PRO A 26 21.94 -13.40 -30.38
N VAL A 27 22.05 -13.92 -31.63
CA VAL A 27 22.08 -15.37 -31.87
C VAL A 27 23.36 -15.98 -31.28
N ASP A 28 23.29 -17.25 -30.94
CA ASP A 28 24.48 -18.03 -30.58
C ASP A 28 25.15 -18.48 -31.90
N GLU A 29 26.28 -17.86 -32.21
CA GLU A 29 27.02 -18.15 -33.45
C GLU A 29 27.65 -19.56 -33.42
N GLY A 30 27.68 -20.23 -34.56
CA GLY A 30 28.38 -21.50 -34.75
C GLY A 30 27.68 -22.75 -34.22
N LEU A 31 26.46 -22.66 -33.66
CA LEU A 31 25.74 -23.84 -33.22
C LEU A 31 25.16 -24.64 -34.39
N SER A 32 25.43 -25.95 -34.43
CA SER A 32 24.75 -26.90 -35.31
C SER A 32 23.29 -27.12 -34.88
N ARG A 33 22.46 -27.62 -35.81
CA ARG A 33 21.05 -27.96 -35.47
C ARG A 33 20.94 -28.94 -34.30
N HIS A 34 21.80 -29.91 -34.22
CA HIS A 34 21.83 -30.90 -33.16
C HIS A 34 22.15 -30.26 -31.78
N GLU A 35 23.10 -29.32 -31.77
CA GLU A 35 23.45 -28.59 -30.55
C GLU A 35 22.33 -27.65 -30.11
N ILE A 36 21.65 -26.96 -31.03
CA ILE A 36 20.46 -26.16 -30.74
C ILE A 36 19.37 -27.03 -30.11
N ASP A 37 19.04 -28.18 -30.70
CA ASP A 37 18.01 -29.08 -30.19
C ASP A 37 18.37 -29.66 -28.80
N ARG A 38 19.63 -30.02 -28.58
CA ARG A 38 20.13 -30.48 -27.28
C ARG A 38 19.98 -29.37 -26.24
N ARG A 39 20.51 -28.19 -26.50
CA ARG A 39 20.49 -27.05 -25.60
C ARG A 39 19.08 -26.56 -25.31
N ARG A 40 18.19 -26.57 -26.31
CA ARG A 40 16.77 -26.29 -26.12
C ARG A 40 16.16 -27.22 -25.08
N LYS A 41 16.35 -28.54 -25.21
CA LYS A 41 15.84 -29.54 -24.27
C LYS A 41 16.42 -29.39 -22.87
N GLU A 42 17.67 -28.96 -22.74
CA GLU A 42 18.29 -28.66 -21.45
C GLU A 42 17.64 -27.43 -20.79
N LEU A 43 17.48 -26.34 -21.54
CA LEU A 43 16.84 -25.12 -21.05
C LEU A 43 15.36 -25.33 -20.68
N GLU A 44 14.63 -26.13 -21.47
CA GLU A 44 13.23 -26.46 -21.20
C GLU A 44 13.00 -27.23 -19.88
N ARG A 45 14.05 -27.74 -19.24
CA ARG A 45 13.96 -28.41 -17.91
C ARG A 45 13.83 -27.44 -16.74
N ASP A 46 14.38 -26.23 -16.87
CA ASP A 46 14.28 -25.18 -15.84
C ASP A 46 13.72 -23.90 -16.46
N PRO A 47 12.46 -23.53 -16.14
CA PRO A 47 11.81 -22.35 -16.67
C PRO A 47 12.55 -21.05 -16.30
N VAL A 48 13.27 -21.00 -15.18
CA VAL A 48 14.00 -19.81 -14.74
C VAL A 48 15.24 -19.61 -15.61
N GLU A 49 16.00 -20.67 -15.85
CA GLU A 49 17.17 -20.63 -16.74
C GLU A 49 16.75 -20.37 -18.20
N TRP A 50 15.62 -20.94 -18.63
CA TRP A 50 15.03 -20.67 -19.93
C TRP A 50 14.72 -19.15 -20.09
N ILE A 51 14.09 -18.53 -19.08
CA ILE A 51 13.78 -17.10 -19.11
C ILE A 51 15.05 -16.26 -19.15
N ARG A 52 16.05 -16.55 -18.31
CA ARG A 52 17.34 -15.84 -18.30
C ARG A 52 18.04 -15.88 -19.65
N TYR A 53 17.98 -17.03 -20.28
CA TYR A 53 18.65 -17.23 -21.56
C TYR A 53 17.95 -16.52 -22.72
N PHE A 54 16.62 -16.63 -22.82
CA PHE A 54 15.86 -16.05 -23.93
C PHE A 54 15.51 -14.58 -23.75
N PHE A 55 15.52 -14.04 -22.53
CA PHE A 55 15.12 -12.67 -22.22
C PHE A 55 16.15 -11.86 -21.42
N PRO A 56 17.44 -11.87 -21.80
CA PRO A 56 18.47 -11.18 -21.01
C PRO A 56 18.24 -9.66 -20.92
N ALA A 57 17.65 -9.04 -21.96
CA ALA A 57 17.32 -7.61 -21.98
C ALA A 57 16.28 -7.22 -20.91
N TYR A 58 15.31 -8.11 -20.63
CA TYR A 58 14.32 -7.93 -19.58
C TYR A 58 14.83 -8.40 -18.22
N ALA A 59 15.60 -9.49 -18.19
CA ALA A 59 16.22 -10.04 -16.99
C ALA A 59 17.52 -9.31 -16.60
N LYS A 60 17.56 -8.00 -16.81
CA LYS A 60 18.70 -7.13 -16.51
C LYS A 60 19.11 -7.16 -15.04
N TYR A 61 18.13 -7.36 -14.16
CA TYR A 61 18.34 -7.52 -12.73
C TYR A 61 18.03 -8.96 -12.34
N ASP A 62 18.82 -9.51 -11.42
CA ASP A 62 18.58 -10.84 -10.89
C ASP A 62 17.17 -10.98 -10.30
N PHE A 63 16.54 -12.12 -10.57
CA PHE A 63 15.25 -12.43 -10.01
C PHE A 63 15.31 -12.54 -8.49
N ALA A 64 14.41 -11.82 -7.82
CA ALA A 64 14.20 -12.02 -6.40
C ALA A 64 13.56 -13.40 -6.12
N PRO A 65 13.68 -13.92 -4.89
CA PRO A 65 13.14 -15.25 -4.53
C PRO A 65 11.64 -15.43 -4.84
N PHE A 66 10.84 -14.36 -4.71
CA PHE A 66 9.40 -14.44 -5.01
C PHE A 66 9.12 -14.63 -6.50
N HIS A 67 9.92 -14.04 -7.41
CA HIS A 67 9.81 -14.28 -8.85
C HIS A 67 10.03 -15.76 -9.18
N ILE A 68 11.16 -16.31 -8.70
CA ILE A 68 11.53 -17.71 -8.94
C ILE A 68 10.47 -18.66 -8.40
N LYS A 69 9.96 -18.37 -7.19
CA LYS A 69 8.90 -19.17 -6.56
C LYS A 69 7.61 -19.15 -7.40
N ALA A 70 7.18 -17.99 -7.88
CA ALA A 70 5.97 -17.86 -8.69
C ALA A 70 6.13 -18.54 -10.06
N ILE A 71 7.26 -18.33 -10.76
CA ILE A 71 7.56 -18.98 -12.05
C ILE A 71 7.46 -20.51 -11.89
N ARG A 72 8.17 -21.08 -10.92
CA ARG A 72 8.19 -22.53 -10.69
C ARG A 72 6.82 -23.07 -10.31
N ARG A 73 6.09 -22.36 -9.45
CA ARG A 73 4.74 -22.75 -9.01
C ARG A 73 3.75 -22.79 -10.17
N ILE A 74 3.70 -21.76 -10.98
CA ILE A 74 2.78 -21.70 -12.14
C ILE A 74 3.15 -22.78 -13.16
N VAL A 75 4.44 -22.93 -13.47
CA VAL A 75 4.90 -23.93 -14.45
C VAL A 75 4.72 -25.36 -13.96
N ALA A 76 4.79 -25.62 -12.65
CA ALA A 76 4.63 -26.98 -12.10
C ALA A 76 3.18 -27.52 -12.20
N ASN A 77 2.19 -26.67 -12.42
CA ASN A 77 0.77 -27.05 -12.39
C ASN A 77 0.13 -26.84 -13.75
N ASP A 78 -0.48 -27.86 -14.30
CA ASP A 78 -1.22 -27.77 -15.57
C ASP A 78 -2.62 -27.16 -15.37
N GLU A 79 -3.25 -27.37 -14.23
CA GLU A 79 -4.47 -26.70 -13.77
C GLU A 79 -4.19 -25.92 -12.49
N TRP A 80 -4.34 -24.58 -12.52
CA TRP A 80 -4.00 -23.73 -11.39
C TRP A 80 -4.70 -22.38 -11.48
N TYR A 81 -5.06 -21.83 -10.33
CA TYR A 81 -5.59 -20.48 -10.20
C TYR A 81 -4.61 -19.65 -9.35
N GLU A 82 -3.86 -18.74 -9.98
CA GLU A 82 -2.85 -17.90 -9.34
C GLU A 82 -3.28 -16.43 -9.34
N VAL A 83 -3.10 -15.75 -8.21
CA VAL A 83 -3.26 -14.29 -8.10
C VAL A 83 -1.96 -13.68 -7.63
N LEU A 84 -1.38 -12.77 -8.41
CA LEU A 84 -0.16 -12.05 -8.13
C LEU A 84 -0.49 -10.59 -7.80
N SER A 85 -0.67 -10.28 -6.52
CA SER A 85 -0.82 -8.91 -6.03
C SER A 85 0.54 -8.37 -5.62
N TRP A 86 1.42 -8.21 -6.62
CA TRP A 86 2.72 -7.62 -6.40
C TRP A 86 2.66 -6.11 -6.60
N SER A 87 3.40 -5.37 -5.77
CA SER A 87 3.55 -3.92 -5.88
C SER A 87 3.93 -3.49 -7.30
N ARG A 88 3.65 -2.24 -7.63
CA ARG A 88 4.28 -1.60 -8.79
C ARG A 88 5.80 -1.78 -8.73
N GLU A 89 6.47 -1.81 -9.88
CA GLU A 89 7.92 -2.00 -10.05
C GLU A 89 8.45 -3.41 -9.71
N LEU A 90 7.59 -4.39 -9.37
CA LEU A 90 7.99 -5.77 -9.11
C LEU A 90 7.78 -6.73 -10.31
N ALA A 91 7.56 -6.19 -11.51
CA ALA A 91 7.58 -6.90 -12.79
C ALA A 91 6.55 -8.05 -12.94
N LYS A 92 5.38 -8.01 -12.26
CA LYS A 92 4.37 -9.07 -12.31
C LYS A 92 3.95 -9.46 -13.73
N SER A 93 3.53 -8.49 -14.55
CA SER A 93 3.08 -8.72 -15.94
C SER A 93 4.20 -9.28 -16.82
N THR A 94 5.45 -8.82 -16.60
CA THR A 94 6.63 -9.30 -17.33
C THR A 94 6.93 -10.76 -16.99
N VAL A 95 6.85 -11.13 -15.72
CA VAL A 95 7.06 -12.53 -15.28
C VAL A 95 6.00 -13.45 -15.86
N VAL A 96 4.72 -13.03 -15.85
CA VAL A 96 3.64 -13.81 -16.48
C VAL A 96 3.86 -13.93 -17.98
N MET A 97 4.29 -12.87 -18.66
CA MET A 97 4.65 -12.94 -20.08
C MET A 97 5.69 -14.05 -20.33
N PHE A 98 6.77 -14.11 -19.57
CA PHE A 98 7.79 -15.14 -19.73
C PHE A 98 7.23 -16.54 -19.52
N VAL A 99 6.45 -16.73 -18.47
CA VAL A 99 5.81 -18.02 -18.17
C VAL A 99 4.90 -18.46 -19.30
N LEU A 100 4.06 -17.56 -19.83
CA LEU A 100 3.15 -17.89 -20.92
C LEU A 100 3.88 -18.16 -22.23
N MET A 101 4.95 -17.44 -22.54
CA MET A 101 5.79 -17.73 -23.70
C MET A 101 6.52 -19.08 -23.57
N TYR A 102 7.03 -19.40 -22.38
CA TYR A 102 7.60 -20.72 -22.10
C TYR A 102 6.56 -21.83 -22.30
N LEU A 103 5.39 -21.73 -21.68
CA LEU A 103 4.34 -22.76 -21.75
C LEU A 103 3.80 -22.96 -23.16
N THR A 104 3.73 -21.90 -23.97
CA THR A 104 3.26 -21.97 -25.36
C THR A 104 4.31 -22.53 -26.32
N LEU A 105 5.57 -22.12 -26.20
CA LEU A 105 6.66 -22.65 -27.02
C LEU A 105 7.00 -24.11 -26.68
N THR A 106 6.87 -24.51 -25.44
CA THR A 106 6.97 -25.93 -25.01
C THR A 106 5.70 -26.75 -25.30
N LYS A 107 4.68 -26.15 -25.92
CA LYS A 107 3.39 -26.77 -26.32
C LYS A 107 2.55 -27.31 -25.17
N ARG A 108 2.79 -26.83 -23.94
CA ARG A 108 2.01 -27.20 -22.76
C ARG A 108 0.68 -26.44 -22.71
N LYS A 109 0.65 -25.21 -23.26
CA LYS A 109 -0.56 -24.38 -23.38
C LYS A 109 -0.67 -23.89 -24.83
N ARG A 110 -1.94 -23.73 -25.29
CA ARG A 110 -2.22 -23.54 -26.71
C ARG A 110 -3.15 -22.38 -27.03
N PHE A 111 -3.85 -21.83 -26.02
CA PHE A 111 -4.75 -20.71 -26.25
C PHE A 111 -4.84 -19.78 -25.04
N VAL A 112 -4.19 -18.63 -25.14
CA VAL A 112 -4.15 -17.58 -24.11
C VAL A 112 -5.19 -16.53 -24.42
N ALA A 113 -6.17 -16.36 -23.53
CA ALA A 113 -7.12 -15.25 -23.52
C ALA A 113 -6.68 -14.22 -22.47
N LEU A 114 -6.15 -13.07 -22.92
CA LEU A 114 -5.66 -11.99 -22.08
C LEU A 114 -6.74 -10.92 -21.93
N ALA A 115 -7.18 -10.65 -20.72
CA ALA A 115 -8.20 -9.66 -20.39
C ALA A 115 -7.60 -8.49 -19.57
N ALA A 116 -7.99 -7.27 -19.88
CA ALA A 116 -7.66 -6.07 -19.11
C ALA A 116 -8.89 -5.17 -18.94
N ALA A 117 -8.74 -4.05 -18.23
CA ALA A 117 -9.83 -3.09 -18.01
C ALA A 117 -10.47 -2.61 -19.33
N THR A 118 -9.68 -2.44 -20.38
CA THR A 118 -10.14 -2.05 -21.72
C THR A 118 -9.46 -2.87 -22.81
N ILE A 119 -10.05 -2.91 -24.02
CA ILE A 119 -9.43 -3.59 -25.17
C ILE A 119 -8.08 -2.96 -25.55
N ASP A 120 -7.93 -1.65 -25.45
CA ASP A 120 -6.69 -0.97 -25.75
C ASP A 120 -5.59 -1.31 -24.73
N ALA A 121 -5.96 -1.46 -23.45
CA ALA A 121 -5.04 -1.93 -22.42
C ALA A 121 -4.59 -3.37 -22.70
N ALA A 122 -5.52 -4.27 -22.99
CA ALA A 122 -5.22 -5.65 -23.33
C ALA A 122 -4.33 -5.77 -24.59
N THR A 123 -4.60 -4.96 -25.61
CA THR A 123 -3.77 -4.91 -26.83
C THR A 123 -2.33 -4.45 -26.53
N ARG A 124 -2.16 -3.42 -25.69
CA ARG A 124 -0.84 -2.97 -25.25
C ARG A 124 -0.09 -4.03 -24.45
N LEU A 125 -0.79 -4.80 -23.62
CA LEU A 125 -0.19 -5.92 -22.87
C LEU A 125 0.20 -7.09 -23.78
N LEU A 126 -0.49 -7.29 -24.89
CA LEU A 126 -0.20 -8.34 -25.87
C LEU A 126 1.00 -7.97 -26.78
N ALA A 127 1.23 -6.68 -27.00
CA ALA A 127 2.27 -6.20 -27.91
C ALA A 127 3.70 -6.72 -27.59
N PRO A 128 4.19 -6.79 -26.33
CA PRO A 128 5.50 -7.36 -26.04
C PRO A 128 5.65 -8.84 -26.39
N TYR A 129 4.57 -9.65 -26.29
CA TYR A 129 4.60 -11.05 -26.76
C TYR A 129 4.87 -11.12 -28.25
N LYS A 130 4.08 -10.36 -29.01
CA LYS A 130 4.20 -10.28 -30.48
C LYS A 130 5.60 -9.83 -30.89
N ALA A 131 6.11 -8.76 -30.27
CA ALA A 131 7.45 -8.23 -30.57
C ALA A 131 8.57 -9.26 -30.30
N ASN A 132 8.48 -10.03 -29.20
CA ASN A 132 9.46 -11.07 -28.92
C ASN A 132 9.38 -12.23 -29.94
N PHE A 133 8.19 -12.67 -30.34
CA PHE A 133 8.04 -13.68 -31.37
C PHE A 133 8.56 -13.22 -32.73
N GLU A 134 8.49 -11.92 -33.05
CA GLU A 134 8.98 -11.34 -34.31
C GLU A 134 10.48 -11.05 -34.34
N LYS A 135 11.06 -10.62 -33.20
CA LYS A 135 12.39 -9.98 -33.19
C LYS A 135 13.40 -10.58 -32.22
N ASN A 136 12.98 -11.43 -31.27
CA ASN A 136 13.94 -12.08 -30.40
C ASN A 136 14.74 -13.15 -31.19
N ALA A 137 15.96 -12.82 -31.51
CA ALA A 137 16.78 -13.64 -32.42
C ALA A 137 17.06 -15.04 -31.84
N ARG A 138 17.27 -15.18 -30.53
CA ARG A 138 17.43 -16.49 -29.87
C ARG A 138 16.16 -17.33 -29.93
N LEU A 139 14.99 -16.73 -29.66
CA LEU A 139 13.73 -17.45 -29.82
C LEU A 139 13.53 -17.95 -31.24
N ILE A 140 13.83 -17.10 -32.24
CA ILE A 140 13.75 -17.49 -33.66
C ILE A 140 14.76 -18.60 -33.99
N GLN A 141 15.99 -18.51 -33.47
CA GLN A 141 17.02 -19.53 -33.68
C GLN A 141 16.62 -20.90 -33.13
N PHE A 142 16.01 -20.94 -31.92
CA PHE A 142 15.71 -22.17 -31.20
C PHE A 142 14.33 -22.76 -31.50
N TYR A 143 13.34 -21.91 -31.82
CA TYR A 143 11.94 -22.30 -32.05
C TYR A 143 11.40 -21.97 -33.43
N GLY A 144 12.21 -21.33 -34.27
CA GLY A 144 11.81 -20.88 -35.61
C GLY A 144 10.96 -19.60 -35.58
N LYS A 145 10.70 -19.05 -36.74
CA LYS A 145 9.78 -17.90 -36.89
C LYS A 145 8.37 -18.28 -36.45
N GLN A 146 7.79 -17.45 -35.63
CA GLN A 146 6.46 -17.70 -35.06
C GLN A 146 5.31 -16.98 -35.79
N GLU A 147 5.62 -15.98 -36.61
CA GLU A 147 4.65 -15.24 -37.39
C GLU A 147 3.95 -16.12 -38.41
N THR A 148 2.61 -16.07 -38.50
CA THR A 148 1.80 -16.79 -39.47
C THR A 148 1.04 -15.84 -40.38
N ILE A 149 1.01 -16.13 -41.65
CA ILE A 149 0.32 -15.31 -42.65
C ILE A 149 -1.18 -15.36 -42.45
N GLY A 150 -1.83 -14.17 -42.41
CA GLY A 150 -3.29 -14.02 -42.28
C GLY A 150 -3.85 -14.18 -40.84
N ALA A 151 -3.00 -14.48 -39.84
CA ALA A 151 -3.43 -14.65 -38.45
C ALA A 151 -2.50 -13.90 -37.47
N TRP A 152 -2.09 -12.66 -37.80
CA TRP A 152 -1.08 -11.90 -37.05
C TRP A 152 -1.48 -10.44 -36.88
N THR A 153 -2.58 -10.21 -36.13
CA THR A 153 -3.05 -8.85 -35.84
C THR A 153 -2.58 -8.37 -34.45
N ASP A 154 -2.83 -7.11 -34.10
CA ASP A 154 -2.42 -6.58 -32.79
C ASP A 154 -3.37 -7.07 -31.67
N LYS A 155 -4.62 -7.41 -32.00
CA LYS A 155 -5.61 -7.89 -31.03
C LYS A 155 -5.59 -9.40 -30.87
N GLU A 156 -5.23 -10.12 -31.92
CA GLU A 156 -5.08 -11.57 -31.85
C GLU A 156 -4.05 -12.07 -32.86
N PHE A 157 -3.33 -13.11 -32.50
CA PHE A 157 -2.41 -13.80 -33.42
C PHE A 157 -2.28 -15.28 -33.07
N THR A 158 -1.91 -16.07 -34.07
CA THR A 158 -1.61 -17.49 -33.91
C THR A 158 -0.17 -17.73 -34.30
N CYS A 159 0.63 -18.33 -33.42
CA CYS A 159 2.03 -18.67 -33.64
C CYS A 159 2.18 -19.91 -34.53
N ALA A 160 3.31 -20.04 -35.24
CA ALA A 160 3.64 -21.23 -36.00
C ALA A 160 3.70 -22.52 -35.15
N CYS A 161 4.00 -22.39 -33.84
CA CYS A 161 3.90 -23.50 -32.89
C CYS A 161 2.45 -23.96 -32.61
N GLY A 162 1.45 -23.23 -33.11
CA GLY A 162 0.01 -23.52 -32.98
C GLY A 162 -0.66 -22.80 -31.79
N ALA A 163 0.08 -22.05 -30.99
CA ALA A 163 -0.49 -21.28 -29.86
C ALA A 163 -1.20 -20.01 -30.38
N LYS A 164 -2.40 -19.74 -29.86
CA LYS A 164 -3.19 -18.53 -30.14
C LYS A 164 -3.17 -17.60 -28.93
N PHE A 165 -3.08 -16.31 -29.19
CA PHE A 165 -3.22 -15.23 -28.21
C PHE A 165 -4.33 -14.28 -28.65
N ILE A 166 -5.17 -13.85 -27.71
CA ILE A 166 -6.26 -12.89 -27.96
C ILE A 166 -6.35 -11.88 -26.81
N ALA A 167 -6.48 -10.60 -27.17
CA ALA A 167 -6.74 -9.50 -26.24
C ALA A 167 -8.24 -9.26 -26.07
N LEU A 168 -8.70 -9.07 -24.84
CA LEU A 168 -10.08 -8.84 -24.47
C LEU A 168 -10.19 -7.64 -23.53
N GLY A 169 -11.12 -6.73 -23.79
CA GLY A 169 -11.54 -5.72 -22.82
C GLY A 169 -12.66 -6.22 -21.95
N ALA A 170 -12.75 -5.76 -20.72
CA ALA A 170 -13.89 -6.03 -19.85
C ALA A 170 -15.20 -5.67 -20.55
N GLY A 171 -16.22 -6.53 -20.46
CA GLY A 171 -17.52 -6.33 -21.12
C GLY A 171 -17.58 -6.73 -22.60
N SER A 172 -16.47 -7.15 -23.24
CA SER A 172 -16.52 -7.70 -24.59
C SER A 172 -17.26 -9.04 -24.64
N ALA A 173 -17.58 -9.55 -25.85
CA ALA A 173 -18.31 -10.82 -26.05
C ALA A 173 -17.32 -12.00 -26.25
N PRO A 174 -16.87 -12.71 -25.20
CA PRO A 174 -15.86 -13.76 -25.32
C PRO A 174 -16.43 -15.12 -25.73
N ARG A 175 -17.76 -15.24 -25.80
CA ARG A 175 -18.42 -16.53 -26.08
C ARG A 175 -18.08 -17.01 -27.49
N GLY A 176 -17.83 -18.31 -27.63
CA GLY A 176 -17.53 -18.93 -28.92
C GLY A 176 -16.08 -18.84 -29.37
N MET A 177 -15.17 -18.28 -28.58
CA MET A 177 -13.74 -18.25 -28.91
C MET A 177 -13.18 -19.66 -29.06
N ARG A 178 -12.48 -19.90 -30.18
CA ARG A 178 -11.82 -21.17 -30.47
C ARG A 178 -10.51 -20.93 -31.23
N ASN A 179 -9.57 -21.83 -31.00
CA ASN A 179 -8.40 -22.02 -31.86
C ASN A 179 -8.56 -23.41 -32.51
N LYS A 180 -9.16 -23.45 -33.70
CA LYS A 180 -9.64 -24.71 -34.31
C LYS A 180 -10.64 -25.43 -33.37
N ALA A 181 -10.30 -26.61 -32.85
CA ALA A 181 -11.10 -27.34 -31.87
C ALA A 181 -10.80 -27.00 -30.43
N ILE A 182 -9.76 -26.15 -30.16
CA ILE A 182 -9.25 -25.89 -28.82
C ILE A 182 -9.95 -24.66 -28.23
N ARG A 183 -10.44 -24.78 -26.98
CA ARG A 183 -10.91 -23.66 -26.16
C ARG A 183 -9.74 -23.01 -25.40
N PRO A 184 -9.90 -21.79 -24.86
CA PRO A 184 -8.88 -21.19 -24.00
C PRO A 184 -8.45 -22.13 -22.87
N ASP A 185 -7.15 -22.40 -22.78
CA ASP A 185 -6.51 -23.18 -21.73
C ASP A 185 -5.64 -22.32 -20.80
N VAL A 186 -5.60 -20.97 -21.09
CA VAL A 186 -5.09 -19.94 -20.20
C VAL A 186 -6.05 -18.76 -20.22
N LEU A 187 -6.50 -18.34 -19.04
CA LEU A 187 -7.25 -17.10 -18.81
C LEU A 187 -6.33 -16.17 -17.99
N TYR A 188 -5.90 -15.07 -18.59
CA TYR A 188 -4.99 -14.13 -17.95
C TYR A 188 -5.63 -12.76 -17.82
N PHE A 189 -5.74 -12.26 -16.60
CA PHE A 189 -6.25 -10.94 -16.26
C PHE A 189 -5.10 -10.06 -15.77
N ASP A 190 -4.92 -8.87 -16.35
CA ASP A 190 -3.87 -7.94 -15.97
C ASP A 190 -4.39 -6.51 -15.92
N ASP A 191 -4.07 -5.80 -14.82
CA ASP A 191 -4.56 -4.45 -14.52
C ASP A 191 -6.07 -4.31 -14.86
N TYR A 192 -6.84 -5.30 -14.37
CA TYR A 192 -8.26 -5.44 -14.69
C TYR A 192 -9.12 -4.45 -13.91
N ASP A 193 -8.77 -4.15 -12.66
CA ASP A 193 -9.45 -3.18 -11.82
C ASP A 193 -8.99 -1.74 -12.12
N THR A 194 -9.94 -0.78 -12.04
CA THR A 194 -9.63 0.65 -12.04
C THR A 194 -10.17 1.30 -10.76
N ASP A 195 -9.57 2.43 -10.35
CA ASP A 195 -10.06 3.19 -9.19
C ASP A 195 -11.54 3.60 -9.34
N GLU A 196 -11.97 3.93 -10.56
CA GLU A 196 -13.34 4.32 -10.85
C GLU A 196 -14.30 3.16 -10.66
N ASP A 197 -13.97 1.97 -11.18
CA ASP A 197 -14.79 0.76 -11.01
C ASP A 197 -14.95 0.41 -9.53
N CYS A 198 -13.87 0.49 -8.76
CA CYS A 198 -13.87 0.14 -7.34
C CYS A 198 -14.69 1.10 -6.45
N ARG A 199 -14.95 2.34 -6.93
CA ARG A 199 -15.82 3.31 -6.23
C ARG A 199 -17.31 3.03 -6.45
N ASN A 200 -17.66 2.26 -7.48
CA ASN A 200 -19.05 1.95 -7.82
C ASN A 200 -19.31 0.44 -7.71
N PRO A 201 -19.97 -0.02 -6.62
CA PRO A 201 -20.24 -1.45 -6.42
C PRO A 201 -20.97 -2.11 -7.58
N VAL A 202 -21.91 -1.39 -8.23
CA VAL A 202 -22.69 -1.94 -9.36
C VAL A 202 -21.78 -2.16 -10.59
N THR A 203 -20.85 -1.25 -10.85
CA THR A 203 -19.87 -1.40 -11.94
C THR A 203 -18.89 -2.54 -11.64
N LEU A 204 -18.40 -2.61 -10.42
CA LEU A 204 -17.51 -3.67 -9.96
C LEU A 204 -18.17 -5.05 -10.08
N ASP A 205 -19.44 -5.17 -9.65
CA ASP A 205 -20.21 -6.42 -9.77
C ASP A 205 -20.41 -6.85 -11.23
N LYS A 206 -20.71 -5.91 -12.14
CA LYS A 206 -20.82 -6.20 -13.59
C LYS A 206 -19.49 -6.70 -14.17
N LYS A 207 -18.36 -6.08 -13.76
CA LYS A 207 -17.02 -6.52 -14.21
C LYS A 207 -16.70 -7.93 -13.68
N TRP A 208 -16.98 -8.18 -12.41
CA TRP A 208 -16.79 -9.51 -11.83
C TRP A 208 -17.67 -10.56 -12.51
N GLN A 209 -18.96 -10.27 -12.71
CA GLN A 209 -19.87 -11.15 -13.44
C GLN A 209 -19.37 -11.46 -14.86
N TRP A 210 -18.80 -10.47 -15.55
CA TRP A 210 -18.23 -10.73 -16.87
C TRP A 210 -17.04 -11.70 -16.79
N ALA A 211 -16.14 -11.53 -15.84
CA ALA A 211 -15.02 -12.45 -15.65
C ALA A 211 -15.50 -13.87 -15.31
N GLU A 212 -16.45 -13.99 -14.38
CA GLU A 212 -16.94 -15.26 -13.85
C GLU A 212 -17.94 -15.98 -14.79
N GLN A 213 -18.86 -15.25 -15.42
CA GLN A 213 -19.99 -15.83 -16.17
C GLN A 213 -19.81 -15.77 -17.70
N ALA A 214 -18.98 -14.85 -18.20
CA ALA A 214 -18.74 -14.73 -19.64
C ALA A 214 -17.40 -15.31 -20.07
N LEU A 215 -16.28 -14.93 -19.41
CA LEU A 215 -14.95 -15.36 -19.82
C LEU A 215 -14.58 -16.73 -19.23
N TYR A 216 -14.74 -16.94 -17.92
CA TYR A 216 -14.35 -18.20 -17.27
C TYR A 216 -15.00 -19.45 -17.90
N PRO A 217 -16.29 -19.46 -18.31
CA PRO A 217 -16.91 -20.60 -18.95
C PRO A 217 -16.48 -20.85 -20.41
N THR A 218 -15.63 -20.00 -21.00
CA THR A 218 -15.10 -20.24 -22.35
C THR A 218 -14.09 -21.39 -22.39
N ARG A 219 -13.47 -21.71 -21.23
CA ARG A 219 -12.55 -22.85 -21.09
C ARG A 219 -13.24 -24.19 -21.29
N SER A 220 -12.48 -25.24 -21.51
CA SER A 220 -12.98 -26.62 -21.45
C SER A 220 -13.07 -27.09 -19.99
N ILE A 221 -14.07 -27.87 -19.65
CA ILE A 221 -14.17 -28.51 -18.33
C ILE A 221 -13.25 -29.75 -18.25
N SER A 222 -13.02 -30.41 -19.40
CA SER A 222 -12.22 -31.63 -19.49
C SER A 222 -10.74 -31.42 -19.71
N GLU A 223 -10.30 -30.16 -19.93
CA GLU A 223 -8.91 -29.83 -20.19
C GLU A 223 -8.36 -28.91 -19.08
N PRO A 224 -7.14 -29.16 -18.59
CA PRO A 224 -6.57 -28.35 -17.52
C PRO A 224 -6.33 -26.90 -17.96
N THR A 225 -6.79 -25.96 -17.15
CA THR A 225 -6.77 -24.52 -17.44
C THR A 225 -5.97 -23.76 -16.39
N LEU A 226 -5.10 -22.86 -16.83
CA LEU A 226 -4.46 -21.87 -15.96
C LEU A 226 -5.33 -20.61 -15.92
N VAL A 227 -5.60 -20.13 -14.71
CA VAL A 227 -6.21 -18.81 -14.47
C VAL A 227 -5.19 -17.96 -13.73
N LEU A 228 -4.79 -16.85 -14.33
CA LEU A 228 -3.75 -15.97 -13.79
C LEU A 228 -4.32 -14.55 -13.64
N TRP A 229 -4.12 -13.95 -12.48
CA TRP A 229 -4.47 -12.56 -12.21
C TRP A 229 -3.24 -11.77 -11.78
N CYS A 230 -3.04 -10.61 -12.39
CA CYS A 230 -2.05 -9.63 -12.00
C CYS A 230 -2.72 -8.30 -11.69
N GLY A 231 -2.40 -7.69 -10.57
CA GLY A 231 -2.91 -6.38 -10.19
C GLY A 231 -2.56 -6.02 -8.76
N ASN A 232 -2.68 -4.75 -8.43
CA ASN A 232 -2.54 -4.27 -7.07
C ASN A 232 -3.88 -4.36 -6.34
N VAL A 233 -3.84 -4.54 -5.02
CA VAL A 233 -5.03 -4.40 -4.17
C VAL A 233 -5.29 -2.92 -3.95
N ILE A 234 -6.08 -2.31 -4.84
CA ILE A 234 -6.37 -0.86 -4.83
C ILE A 234 -7.62 -0.50 -4.01
N ALA A 235 -8.46 -1.49 -3.70
CA ALA A 235 -9.64 -1.35 -2.86
C ALA A 235 -9.86 -2.61 -2.01
N LYS A 236 -10.59 -2.50 -0.89
CA LYS A 236 -10.94 -3.65 -0.03
C LYS A 236 -11.80 -4.68 -0.77
N ASP A 237 -12.72 -4.20 -1.62
CA ASP A 237 -13.47 -5.01 -2.57
C ASP A 237 -13.11 -4.55 -3.99
N CYS A 238 -12.51 -5.44 -4.76
CA CYS A 238 -12.14 -5.28 -6.16
C CYS A 238 -12.03 -6.68 -6.80
N CYS A 239 -11.97 -6.77 -8.13
CA CYS A 239 -11.97 -8.07 -8.80
C CYS A 239 -10.77 -8.93 -8.37
N ILE A 240 -9.59 -8.33 -8.16
CA ILE A 240 -8.40 -9.09 -7.73
C ILE A 240 -8.56 -9.66 -6.31
N THR A 241 -9.22 -8.96 -5.37
CA THR A 241 -9.49 -9.49 -4.02
C THR A 241 -10.53 -10.60 -4.05
N ARG A 242 -11.53 -10.50 -4.94
CA ARG A 242 -12.51 -11.58 -5.18
C ARG A 242 -11.83 -12.80 -5.80
N ALA A 243 -10.97 -12.61 -6.79
CA ALA A 243 -10.16 -13.66 -7.40
C ALA A 243 -9.22 -14.33 -6.38
N GLY A 244 -8.59 -13.56 -5.51
CA GLY A 244 -7.71 -14.06 -4.44
C GLY A 244 -8.41 -15.04 -3.49
N LYS A 245 -9.69 -14.83 -3.20
CA LYS A 245 -10.49 -15.73 -2.36
C LYS A 245 -10.77 -17.10 -3.02
N LEU A 246 -10.70 -17.17 -4.35
CA LEU A 246 -10.92 -18.40 -5.13
C LEU A 246 -9.61 -19.08 -5.53
N ALA A 247 -8.48 -18.42 -5.37
CA ALA A 247 -7.18 -18.85 -5.87
C ALA A 247 -6.62 -20.05 -5.10
N ASN A 248 -5.92 -20.93 -5.82
CA ASN A 248 -5.05 -21.93 -5.19
C ASN A 248 -3.85 -21.24 -4.50
N SER A 249 -3.41 -20.10 -5.04
CA SER A 249 -2.36 -19.27 -4.45
C SER A 249 -2.64 -17.80 -4.70
N TRP A 250 -2.69 -17.02 -3.63
CA TRP A 250 -2.71 -15.57 -3.67
C TRP A 250 -1.39 -15.04 -3.10
N ASP A 251 -0.52 -14.56 -3.98
CA ASP A 251 0.84 -14.10 -3.64
C ASP A 251 0.86 -12.57 -3.55
N ILE A 252 0.95 -12.05 -2.32
CA ILE A 252 0.99 -10.61 -2.05
C ILE A 252 2.43 -10.22 -1.74
N VAL A 253 3.03 -9.38 -2.59
CA VAL A 253 4.39 -8.87 -2.40
C VAL A 253 4.39 -7.35 -2.47
N ASN A 254 4.74 -6.71 -1.36
CA ASN A 254 4.86 -5.28 -1.24
C ASN A 254 6.25 -4.81 -1.69
N ILE A 255 6.40 -3.51 -1.99
CA ILE A 255 7.70 -2.94 -2.38
C ILE A 255 8.75 -3.08 -1.27
N ARG A 256 8.30 -3.19 0.00
CA ARG A 256 9.11 -3.47 1.18
C ARG A 256 8.58 -4.66 1.96
N ASP A 257 9.49 -5.41 2.56
CA ASP A 257 9.16 -6.51 3.48
C ASP A 257 8.67 -5.97 4.84
N LYS A 258 8.28 -6.88 5.75
CA LYS A 258 7.86 -6.54 7.12
C LYS A 258 8.93 -5.83 7.96
N HIS A 259 10.19 -5.87 7.53
CA HIS A 259 11.30 -5.18 8.17
C HIS A 259 11.63 -3.84 7.49
N GLY A 260 10.79 -3.38 6.57
CA GLY A 260 10.94 -2.13 5.85
C GLY A 260 12.03 -2.13 4.77
N ARG A 261 12.56 -3.32 4.39
CA ARG A 261 13.61 -3.46 3.37
C ARG A 261 12.99 -3.73 2.01
N SER A 262 13.65 -3.28 0.95
CA SER A 262 13.26 -3.59 -0.42
C SER A 262 13.09 -5.10 -0.63
N THR A 263 11.99 -5.50 -1.24
CA THR A 263 11.73 -6.91 -1.61
C THR A 263 12.50 -7.34 -2.86
N TRP A 264 12.96 -6.37 -3.66
CA TRP A 264 13.81 -6.59 -4.83
C TRP A 264 14.99 -5.60 -4.86
N PRO A 265 15.97 -5.74 -3.94
CA PRO A 265 17.06 -4.76 -3.78
C PRO A 265 18.00 -4.68 -4.99
N GLN A 266 18.08 -5.73 -5.82
CA GLN A 266 18.87 -5.73 -7.05
C GLN A 266 18.38 -4.68 -8.07
N LYS A 267 17.08 -4.34 -8.05
CA LYS A 267 16.48 -3.34 -8.94
C LYS A 267 16.14 -2.04 -8.21
N ASN A 268 15.52 -2.14 -7.04
CA ASN A 268 14.92 -1.01 -6.32
C ASN A 268 15.68 -0.78 -5.00
N THR A 269 16.62 0.18 -4.98
CA THR A 269 17.30 0.54 -3.72
C THR A 269 16.36 1.29 -2.78
N GLU A 270 16.72 1.37 -1.50
CA GLU A 270 15.92 2.07 -0.48
C GLU A 270 15.73 3.55 -0.86
N GLU A 271 16.79 4.22 -1.34
CA GLU A 271 16.76 5.62 -1.74
C GLU A 271 15.87 5.86 -2.97
N GLN A 272 15.87 4.91 -3.93
CA GLN A 272 15.00 4.98 -5.10
C GLN A 272 13.53 4.84 -4.72
N ILE A 273 13.22 3.90 -3.81
CA ILE A 273 11.88 3.70 -3.28
C ILE A 273 11.42 4.96 -2.54
N ASP A 274 12.23 5.51 -1.62
CA ASP A 274 11.89 6.73 -0.86
C ASP A 274 11.61 7.91 -1.78
N ARG A 275 12.50 8.14 -2.75
CA ARG A 275 12.33 9.21 -3.74
C ARG A 275 11.04 9.04 -4.55
N SER A 276 10.67 7.82 -4.91
CA SER A 276 9.44 7.54 -5.64
C SER A 276 8.21 7.77 -4.75
N LEU A 277 8.20 7.21 -3.54
CA LEU A 277 7.09 7.31 -2.61
C LEU A 277 6.85 8.75 -2.14
N SER A 278 7.91 9.56 -1.96
CA SER A 278 7.79 10.96 -1.54
C SER A 278 7.04 11.86 -2.55
N LYS A 279 6.78 11.40 -3.77
CA LYS A 279 6.10 12.16 -4.83
C LYS A 279 4.60 11.88 -4.93
N ILE A 280 4.09 10.97 -4.14
CA ILE A 280 2.69 10.54 -4.18
C ILE A 280 2.08 10.54 -2.78
N SER A 281 0.75 10.72 -2.70
CA SER A 281 0.03 10.70 -1.43
C SER A 281 0.19 9.37 -0.71
N VAL A 282 0.10 9.36 0.62
CA VAL A 282 0.15 8.15 1.44
C VAL A 282 -0.92 7.14 1.02
N ARG A 283 -2.12 7.61 0.70
CA ARG A 283 -3.19 6.77 0.18
C ARG A 283 -2.75 6.02 -1.09
N ALA A 284 -2.16 6.73 -2.07
CA ALA A 284 -1.65 6.11 -3.30
C ALA A 284 -0.50 5.13 -3.00
N GLN A 285 0.39 5.46 -2.05
CA GLN A 285 1.43 4.54 -1.60
C GLN A 285 0.82 3.23 -1.09
N GLN A 286 -0.19 3.32 -0.21
CA GLN A 286 -0.81 2.16 0.42
C GLN A 286 -1.48 1.23 -0.61
N GLY A 287 -2.22 1.74 -1.58
CA GLY A 287 -2.84 0.93 -2.63
C GLY A 287 -1.82 0.36 -3.62
N GLU A 288 -0.95 1.20 -4.17
CA GLU A 288 -0.11 0.83 -5.31
C GLU A 288 1.18 0.10 -4.96
N TYR A 289 1.73 0.35 -3.75
CA TYR A 289 3.02 -0.20 -3.34
C TYR A 289 2.95 -1.14 -2.13
N PHE A 290 1.86 -1.10 -1.35
CA PHE A 290 1.72 -1.91 -0.15
C PHE A 290 0.50 -2.84 -0.16
N ASN A 291 -0.28 -2.89 -1.25
CA ASN A 291 -1.50 -3.70 -1.34
C ASN A 291 -2.43 -3.56 -0.11
N ASN A 292 -2.43 -2.37 0.47
CA ASN A 292 -3.17 -2.02 1.69
C ASN A 292 -4.07 -0.80 1.43
N PRO A 293 -5.20 -0.97 0.73
CA PRO A 293 -6.09 0.15 0.41
C PRO A 293 -6.73 0.71 1.67
N VAL A 294 -6.54 1.99 1.88
CA VAL A 294 -7.10 2.75 3.01
C VAL A 294 -8.13 3.76 2.53
N ALA A 295 -9.24 3.86 3.25
CA ALA A 295 -10.27 4.85 2.98
C ALA A 295 -9.91 6.16 3.70
N GLU A 296 -9.99 7.28 2.98
CA GLU A 296 -9.69 8.60 3.53
C GLU A 296 -10.96 9.25 4.12
N GLY A 297 -10.84 9.89 5.28
CA GLY A 297 -11.93 10.65 5.89
C GLY A 297 -13.14 9.81 6.32
N LYS A 298 -12.96 8.54 6.67
CA LYS A 298 -14.05 7.66 7.05
C LYS A 298 -14.63 8.01 8.42
N ILE A 299 -13.77 8.28 9.38
CA ILE A 299 -14.12 8.63 10.75
C ILE A 299 -13.91 10.13 10.98
N PHE A 300 -12.70 10.63 10.80
CA PHE A 300 -12.37 12.06 10.92
C PHE A 300 -12.52 12.76 9.57
N LYS A 301 -13.51 13.65 9.45
CA LYS A 301 -13.93 14.24 8.17
C LYS A 301 -13.55 15.72 8.02
N ASN A 302 -13.42 16.45 9.12
CA ASN A 302 -13.28 17.91 9.12
C ASN A 302 -11.83 18.35 9.35
N LEU A 303 -11.17 17.87 10.42
CA LEU A 303 -9.80 18.19 10.80
C LEU A 303 -9.44 19.66 10.61
N PRO A 304 -10.12 20.62 11.30
CA PRO A 304 -10.03 22.02 10.99
C PRO A 304 -8.70 22.63 11.43
N PHE A 305 -8.06 23.39 10.54
CA PHE A 305 -6.93 24.26 10.86
C PHE A 305 -7.41 25.66 11.22
N GLY A 306 -6.75 26.30 12.19
CA GLY A 306 -7.06 27.66 12.58
C GLY A 306 -6.03 28.29 13.51
N LYS A 307 -6.24 29.55 13.82
CA LYS A 307 -5.34 30.32 14.70
C LYS A 307 -5.41 29.83 16.13
N VAL A 308 -4.26 29.51 16.70
CA VAL A 308 -4.13 29.21 18.13
C VAL A 308 -4.13 30.51 18.92
N PRO A 309 -4.96 30.65 19.98
CA PRO A 309 -4.88 31.79 20.88
C PRO A 309 -3.46 31.95 21.48
N PRO A 310 -3.03 33.18 21.82
CA PRO A 310 -1.76 33.38 22.51
C PRO A 310 -1.63 32.44 23.73
N LEU A 311 -0.51 31.75 23.89
CA LEU A 311 -0.33 30.69 24.90
C LEU A 311 -0.67 31.15 26.31
N LYS A 312 -0.43 32.43 26.65
CA LYS A 312 -0.80 33.02 27.95
C LYS A 312 -2.30 33.02 28.28
N LYS A 313 -3.17 32.76 27.30
CA LYS A 313 -4.63 32.65 27.51
C LYS A 313 -5.08 31.27 27.96
N PHE A 314 -4.24 30.25 27.75
CA PHE A 314 -4.52 28.90 28.27
C PHE A 314 -4.22 28.85 29.77
N ARG A 315 -5.13 28.29 30.54
CA ARG A 315 -4.91 28.06 31.98
C ARG A 315 -3.71 27.16 32.23
N PHE A 316 -3.53 26.17 31.36
CA PHE A 316 -2.40 25.25 31.29
C PHE A 316 -2.40 24.55 29.93
N LEU A 317 -1.30 23.87 29.62
CA LEU A 317 -1.17 22.97 28.48
C LEU A 317 -0.79 21.57 28.96
N ILE A 318 -1.11 20.56 28.17
CA ILE A 318 -0.67 19.18 28.36
C ILE A 318 0.30 18.82 27.24
N GLY A 319 1.50 18.40 27.58
CA GLY A 319 2.40 17.73 26.66
C GLY A 319 2.29 16.22 26.89
N TYR A 320 1.78 15.48 25.89
CA TYR A 320 1.53 14.05 26.02
C TYR A 320 2.34 13.27 25.01
N GLY A 321 3.15 12.31 25.49
CA GLY A 321 4.04 11.50 24.66
C GLY A 321 3.72 10.01 24.69
N ASP A 322 3.74 9.39 23.51
CA ASP A 322 3.75 7.94 23.30
C ASP A 322 5.18 7.54 22.88
N PRO A 323 5.92 6.80 23.71
CA PRO A 323 7.34 6.51 23.48
C PRO A 323 7.59 5.46 22.41
N ALA A 324 6.61 4.63 22.01
CA ALA A 324 6.80 3.41 21.24
C ALA A 324 7.94 2.50 21.76
N TYR A 325 7.95 1.22 21.37
CA TYR A 325 8.91 0.25 21.94
C TYR A 325 10.31 0.28 21.33
N SER A 326 10.47 0.83 20.11
CA SER A 326 11.76 0.71 19.42
C SER A 326 12.64 1.95 19.60
N ASP A 327 13.93 1.72 19.90
CA ASP A 327 14.96 2.76 19.92
C ASP A 327 15.65 2.83 18.55
N SER A 328 14.92 3.23 17.51
CA SER A 328 15.44 3.16 16.15
C SER A 328 14.71 4.08 15.17
N ARG A 329 15.47 4.63 14.20
CA ARG A 329 14.95 5.31 13.01
C ARG A 329 14.61 4.36 11.87
N LYS A 330 14.78 3.04 12.05
CA LYS A 330 14.52 2.05 11.00
C LYS A 330 13.04 2.04 10.60
N LYS A 331 12.76 1.82 9.32
CA LYS A 331 11.40 1.85 8.75
C LYS A 331 10.43 0.84 9.35
N ALA A 332 10.93 -0.24 9.93
CA ALA A 332 10.12 -1.26 10.60
C ALA A 332 9.77 -0.92 12.06
N SER A 333 10.29 0.18 12.61
CA SER A 333 10.01 0.57 13.99
C SER A 333 8.70 1.36 14.10
N SER A 334 8.06 1.30 15.28
CA SER A 334 6.89 2.11 15.61
C SER A 334 7.27 3.61 15.65
N THR A 335 6.31 4.48 15.36
CA THR A 335 6.50 5.92 15.49
C THR A 335 6.36 6.37 16.93
N LYS A 336 7.20 7.32 17.35
CA LYS A 336 7.06 8.03 18.61
C LYS A 336 6.25 9.30 18.37
N ALA A 337 5.40 9.65 19.31
CA ALA A 337 4.54 10.82 19.22
C ALA A 337 4.63 11.67 20.49
N LEU A 338 4.70 12.99 20.33
CA LEU A 338 4.60 13.95 21.43
C LEU A 338 3.84 15.18 20.96
N TRP A 339 2.69 15.45 21.58
CA TRP A 339 1.83 16.56 21.18
C TRP A 339 1.52 17.50 22.35
N LEU A 340 1.54 18.81 22.09
CA LEU A 340 1.13 19.87 22.99
C LEU A 340 -0.32 20.22 22.73
N VAL A 341 -1.18 19.99 23.71
CA VAL A 341 -2.63 20.17 23.62
C VAL A 341 -3.11 21.12 24.72
N GLY A 342 -4.07 21.98 24.42
CA GLY A 342 -4.68 22.88 25.39
C GLY A 342 -6.17 23.08 25.12
N LYS A 343 -6.93 23.55 26.16
CA LYS A 343 -8.35 23.90 26.04
C LYS A 343 -8.56 25.37 26.35
N TYR A 344 -9.24 26.08 25.47
CA TYR A 344 -9.61 27.48 25.67
C TYR A 344 -11.03 27.75 25.21
N LYS A 345 -11.89 28.29 26.09
CA LYS A 345 -13.31 28.56 25.82
C LYS A 345 -14.06 27.37 25.22
N GLY A 346 -13.85 26.16 25.75
CA GLY A 346 -14.52 24.95 25.32
C GLY A 346 -13.92 24.29 24.07
N VAL A 347 -12.97 24.92 23.39
CA VAL A 347 -12.31 24.38 22.19
C VAL A 347 -10.93 23.81 22.54
N TYR A 348 -10.62 22.62 22.01
CA TYR A 348 -9.30 22.01 22.12
C TYR A 348 -8.39 22.48 20.98
N TYR A 349 -7.12 22.66 21.30
CA TYR A 349 -6.10 23.10 20.35
C TYR A 349 -4.95 22.12 20.34
N VAL A 350 -4.69 21.51 19.19
CA VAL A 350 -3.46 20.74 18.91
C VAL A 350 -2.42 21.74 18.40
N ILE A 351 -1.50 22.14 19.28
CA ILE A 351 -0.71 23.35 19.10
C ILE A 351 0.55 23.09 18.30
N LYS A 352 1.36 22.14 18.76
CA LYS A 352 2.65 21.77 18.16
C LYS A 352 3.04 20.39 18.65
N GLY A 353 3.80 19.65 17.85
CA GLY A 353 4.30 18.35 18.28
C GLY A 353 5.23 17.69 17.29
N PHE A 354 5.59 16.46 17.63
CA PHE A 354 6.50 15.63 16.87
C PHE A 354 5.90 14.24 16.69
N LEU A 355 6.07 13.69 15.50
CA LEU A 355 5.62 12.34 15.14
C LEU A 355 6.62 11.77 14.14
N ALA A 356 7.44 10.83 14.57
CA ALA A 356 8.49 10.24 13.75
C ALA A 356 9.03 8.93 14.34
N ARG A 357 9.75 8.17 13.51
CA ARG A 357 10.60 7.08 13.97
C ARG A 357 11.90 7.68 14.46
N GLU A 358 12.15 7.59 15.77
CA GLU A 358 13.30 8.24 16.38
C GLU A 358 13.89 7.42 17.53
N THR A 359 15.10 7.78 17.92
CA THR A 359 15.77 7.26 19.10
C THR A 359 15.09 7.78 20.37
N ASN A 360 15.27 7.07 21.48
CA ASN A 360 14.75 7.51 22.78
C ASN A 360 15.34 8.84 23.22
N ALA A 361 16.63 9.08 22.93
CA ALA A 361 17.29 10.35 23.24
C ALA A 361 16.65 11.53 22.51
N ASN A 362 16.35 11.39 21.22
CA ASN A 362 15.70 12.44 20.44
C ASN A 362 14.24 12.65 20.88
N PHE A 363 13.53 11.57 21.21
CA PHE A 363 12.18 11.68 21.76
C PHE A 363 12.15 12.48 23.06
N ILE A 364 13.09 12.26 23.97
CA ILE A 364 13.25 13.08 25.18
C ILE A 364 13.60 14.51 24.82
N GLY A 365 14.47 14.72 23.85
CA GLY A 365 14.82 16.06 23.34
C GLY A 365 13.60 16.88 22.90
N TRP A 366 12.55 16.24 22.35
CA TRP A 366 11.33 16.92 21.92
C TRP A 366 10.56 17.59 23.07
N TYR A 367 10.59 17.02 24.28
CA TYR A 367 9.98 17.66 25.45
C TYR A 367 10.66 19.01 25.76
N PHE A 368 12.00 19.08 25.69
CA PHE A 368 12.73 20.32 25.91
C PHE A 368 12.50 21.34 24.78
N GLU A 369 12.34 20.87 23.54
CA GLU A 369 12.03 21.76 22.42
C GLU A 369 10.63 22.38 22.55
N LEU A 370 9.64 21.60 22.98
CA LEU A 370 8.30 22.13 23.24
C LEU A 370 8.28 23.03 24.48
N ASP A 371 9.02 22.72 25.54
CA ASP A 371 9.16 23.58 26.70
C ASP A 371 9.77 24.95 26.33
N LYS A 372 10.81 24.92 25.53
CA LYS A 372 11.43 26.14 24.95
C LYS A 372 10.43 26.93 24.09
N TYR A 373 9.61 26.24 23.28
CA TYR A 373 8.57 26.88 22.47
C TYR A 373 7.53 27.60 23.33
N VAL A 374 7.08 26.97 24.43
CA VAL A 374 6.16 27.60 25.38
C VAL A 374 6.82 28.77 26.09
N GLY A 375 8.10 28.65 26.47
CA GLY A 375 8.91 29.73 27.00
C GLY A 375 8.33 30.40 28.26
N GLY A 376 7.71 29.60 29.14
CA GLY A 376 7.11 30.10 30.38
C GLY A 376 5.82 30.91 30.22
N LYS A 377 5.25 31.01 29.02
CA LYS A 377 4.01 31.77 28.76
C LYS A 377 2.77 31.22 29.44
N THR A 378 2.77 29.93 29.77
CA THR A 378 1.77 29.23 30.57
C THR A 378 2.37 27.97 31.18
N ASN A 379 1.70 27.40 32.18
CA ASN A 379 2.13 26.13 32.77
C ASN A 379 1.92 24.96 31.82
N VAL A 380 2.89 24.05 31.75
CA VAL A 380 2.76 22.79 30.98
C VAL A 380 2.88 21.61 31.94
N TYR A 381 1.93 20.72 31.87
CA TYR A 381 2.02 19.42 32.54
C TYR A 381 2.44 18.37 31.52
N TRP A 382 3.61 17.79 31.74
CA TRP A 382 4.22 16.81 30.84
C TRP A 382 3.86 15.41 31.29
N TYR A 383 3.39 14.59 30.34
CA TYR A 383 3.04 13.19 30.54
C TYR A 383 3.71 12.31 29.49
N ILE A 384 3.96 11.06 29.90
CA ILE A 384 4.40 9.98 29.02
C ILE A 384 3.51 8.78 29.27
N GLU A 385 3.06 8.13 28.20
CA GLU A 385 2.33 6.88 28.32
C GLU A 385 3.21 5.79 28.94
N ASN A 386 2.73 5.17 30.01
CA ASN A 386 3.38 4.06 30.69
C ASN A 386 2.36 2.97 31.05
N ASN A 387 2.09 2.06 30.11
CA ASN A 387 1.29 0.88 30.41
C ASN A 387 2.18 -0.20 31.08
N LYS A 388 1.57 -1.28 31.62
CA LYS A 388 2.31 -2.34 32.33
C LYS A 388 3.46 -2.98 31.54
N LEU A 389 3.42 -2.95 30.21
CA LEU A 389 4.46 -3.46 29.33
C LEU A 389 5.60 -2.46 29.15
N GLN A 390 5.35 -1.17 29.40
CA GLN A 390 6.31 -0.08 29.23
C GLN A 390 6.99 0.29 30.56
N ASP A 391 6.59 -0.25 31.69
CA ASP A 391 7.16 0.06 32.99
C ASP A 391 8.69 -0.12 33.07
N PRO A 392 9.29 -1.21 32.57
CA PRO A 392 10.74 -1.33 32.49
C PRO A 392 11.39 -0.22 31.65
N PHE A 393 10.74 0.19 30.54
CA PHE A 393 11.23 1.26 29.69
C PHE A 393 11.28 2.59 30.43
N TYR A 394 10.22 2.95 31.14
CA TYR A 394 10.16 4.21 31.87
C TYR A 394 11.23 4.29 32.98
N GLN A 395 11.37 3.24 33.78
CA GLN A 395 12.31 3.23 34.90
C GLN A 395 13.78 3.07 34.44
N GLN A 396 14.04 2.18 33.48
CA GLN A 396 15.40 1.78 33.12
C GLN A 396 15.99 2.58 31.96
N VAL A 397 15.16 3.15 31.10
CA VAL A 397 15.61 3.87 29.91
C VAL A 397 15.22 5.34 29.97
N PHE A 398 13.93 5.65 30.17
CA PHE A 398 13.45 7.02 30.06
C PHE A 398 13.97 7.92 31.20
N LYS A 399 13.83 7.51 32.46
CA LYS A 399 14.28 8.30 33.61
C LYS A 399 15.79 8.62 33.60
N PRO A 400 16.69 7.66 33.33
CA PRO A 400 18.13 7.95 33.21
C PRO A 400 18.41 8.96 32.09
N LEU A 401 17.90 8.74 30.87
CA LEU A 401 18.08 9.65 29.75
C LEU A 401 17.52 11.05 30.03
N LEU A 402 16.36 11.16 30.68
CA LEU A 402 15.80 12.45 31.07
C LEU A 402 16.69 13.18 32.06
N ARG A 403 17.26 12.48 33.06
CA ARG A 403 18.21 13.06 34.01
C ARG A 403 19.45 13.61 33.32
N ASP A 404 20.00 12.83 32.38
CA ASP A 404 21.20 13.25 31.63
C ASP A 404 20.92 14.48 30.76
N GLU A 405 19.74 14.52 30.09
CA GLU A 405 19.37 15.69 29.29
C GLU A 405 19.06 16.92 30.16
N CYS A 406 18.44 16.75 31.34
CA CYS A 406 18.26 17.83 32.31
C CYS A 406 19.60 18.43 32.74
N ALA A 407 20.57 17.58 33.10
CA ALA A 407 21.89 18.01 33.50
C ALA A 407 22.63 18.75 32.38
N LYS A 408 22.62 18.20 31.18
CA LYS A 408 23.25 18.76 29.98
C LYS A 408 22.66 20.12 29.59
N ARG A 409 21.34 20.27 29.65
CA ARG A 409 20.64 21.50 29.27
C ARG A 409 20.48 22.49 30.42
N LYS A 410 20.81 22.10 31.65
CA LYS A 410 20.61 22.89 32.88
C LYS A 410 19.17 23.34 33.08
N VAL A 411 18.22 22.48 32.67
CA VAL A 411 16.79 22.70 32.76
C VAL A 411 16.16 21.48 33.41
N GLN A 412 15.31 21.70 34.43
CA GLN A 412 14.57 20.62 35.09
C GLN A 412 13.18 20.49 34.50
N LEU A 413 12.88 19.33 33.88
CA LEU A 413 11.54 18.97 33.45
C LEU A 413 11.00 17.83 34.31
N PHE A 414 9.73 17.96 34.71
CA PHE A 414 9.00 16.94 35.45
C PHE A 414 7.99 16.27 34.52
N ILE A 415 8.31 15.06 34.05
CA ILE A 415 7.45 14.28 33.16
C ILE A 415 6.80 13.18 33.99
N ARG A 416 5.47 13.17 34.05
CA ARG A 416 4.68 12.22 34.82
C ARG A 416 4.31 11.01 33.98
N GLU A 417 4.27 9.85 34.63
CA GLU A 417 3.76 8.63 34.02
C GLU A 417 2.23 8.69 33.92
N ASP A 418 1.69 8.34 32.76
CA ASP A 418 0.26 8.01 32.64
C ASP A 418 0.10 6.49 32.74
N THR A 419 -0.29 6.04 33.92
CA THR A 419 -0.48 4.61 34.25
C THR A 419 -1.95 4.17 34.16
N ARG A 420 -2.82 4.99 33.61
CA ARG A 420 -4.25 4.65 33.45
C ARG A 420 -4.40 3.38 32.63
N LYS A 421 -5.33 2.52 33.08
CA LYS A 421 -5.70 1.35 32.29
C LYS A 421 -6.51 1.82 31.08
N LYS A 422 -5.90 1.73 29.91
CA LYS A 422 -6.53 2.10 28.64
C LYS A 422 -7.27 0.91 28.03
N THR A 423 -8.42 1.19 27.44
CA THR A 423 -9.19 0.25 26.61
C THR A 423 -8.56 0.11 25.21
N ASP A 424 -9.24 -0.59 24.32
CA ASP A 424 -8.80 -0.73 22.92
C ASP A 424 -8.47 0.62 22.28
N LYS A 425 -7.31 0.67 21.61
CA LYS A 425 -6.73 1.90 21.04
C LYS A 425 -7.68 2.55 20.03
N ALA A 426 -8.19 1.76 19.08
CA ALA A 426 -9.03 2.30 18.00
C ALA A 426 -10.36 2.83 18.54
N THR A 427 -11.02 2.07 19.40
CA THR A 427 -12.29 2.44 20.02
C THR A 427 -12.14 3.71 20.87
N ARG A 428 -11.05 3.85 21.62
CA ARG A 428 -10.80 5.02 22.48
C ARG A 428 -10.57 6.29 21.66
N ILE A 429 -9.76 6.21 20.62
CA ILE A 429 -9.48 7.33 19.70
C ILE A 429 -10.78 7.80 19.05
N GLU A 430 -11.59 6.88 18.51
CA GLU A 430 -12.87 7.22 17.91
C GLU A 430 -13.82 7.87 18.94
N ALA A 431 -14.04 7.21 20.08
CA ALA A 431 -15.01 7.67 21.08
C ALA A 431 -14.69 9.06 21.64
N ASN A 432 -13.40 9.38 21.82
CA ASN A 432 -12.98 10.63 22.46
C ASN A 432 -12.70 11.76 21.45
N LEU A 433 -12.30 11.46 20.20
CA LEU A 433 -11.88 12.49 19.25
C LEU A 433 -12.87 12.71 18.10
N GLU A 434 -13.64 11.68 17.65
CA GLU A 434 -14.63 11.88 16.57
C GLU A 434 -15.68 12.92 16.95
N PRO A 435 -16.24 12.94 18.17
CA PRO A 435 -17.19 13.99 18.55
C PRO A 435 -16.61 15.39 18.47
N LEU A 436 -15.32 15.57 18.77
CA LEU A 436 -14.64 16.86 18.64
C LEU A 436 -14.56 17.32 17.18
N ASP A 437 -14.24 16.36 16.27
CA ASP A 437 -14.18 16.62 14.83
C ASP A 437 -15.57 16.95 14.27
N ARG A 438 -16.57 16.17 14.60
CA ARG A 438 -17.95 16.34 14.13
C ARG A 438 -18.61 17.63 14.63
N LEU A 439 -18.33 18.01 15.88
CA LEU A 439 -18.91 19.22 16.49
C LEU A 439 -18.06 20.48 16.24
N GLY A 440 -16.89 20.35 15.64
CA GLY A 440 -15.97 21.47 15.40
C GLY A 440 -15.41 22.08 16.68
N THR A 441 -15.25 21.28 17.74
CA THR A 441 -14.77 21.74 19.05
C THR A 441 -13.27 21.48 19.27
N TRP A 442 -12.52 21.24 18.21
CA TRP A 442 -11.06 21.21 18.18
C TRP A 442 -10.48 21.91 16.98
N VAL A 443 -9.22 22.33 17.08
CA VAL A 443 -8.51 23.08 16.04
C VAL A 443 -7.04 22.66 16.01
N PHE A 444 -6.52 22.39 14.84
CA PHE A 444 -5.10 22.19 14.58
C PHE A 444 -4.43 23.53 14.23
N ASN A 445 -3.22 23.76 14.73
CA ASN A 445 -2.52 25.02 14.51
C ASN A 445 -2.20 25.25 13.03
N GLU A 446 -2.73 26.33 12.45
CA GLU A 446 -2.51 26.67 11.05
C GLU A 446 -1.05 27.03 10.74
N GLU A 447 -0.27 27.55 11.71
CA GLU A 447 1.15 27.86 11.55
C GLU A 447 2.01 26.61 11.40
N GLU A 448 1.52 25.45 11.89
CA GLU A 448 2.20 24.16 11.77
C GLU A 448 1.68 23.32 10.57
N LYS A 449 0.79 23.84 9.75
CA LYS A 449 0.14 23.10 8.65
C LYS A 449 1.12 22.46 7.69
N ASP A 450 2.22 23.13 7.37
CA ASP A 450 3.26 22.63 6.47
C ASP A 450 4.40 21.89 7.18
N ASN A 451 4.32 21.76 8.51
CA ASN A 451 5.28 21.00 9.30
C ASN A 451 5.12 19.49 9.00
N PRO A 452 6.22 18.76 8.66
CA PRO A 452 6.15 17.33 8.34
C PRO A 452 5.49 16.47 9.42
N HIS A 453 5.69 16.79 10.70
CA HIS A 453 5.09 16.07 11.82
C HIS A 453 3.58 16.29 11.88
N MET A 454 3.09 17.51 11.63
CA MET A 454 1.67 17.82 11.57
C MET A 454 1.03 17.18 10.33
N GLN A 455 1.70 17.18 9.19
CA GLN A 455 1.23 16.50 7.99
C GLN A 455 1.08 15.00 8.20
N GLU A 456 2.04 14.36 8.88
CA GLU A 456 1.94 12.95 9.22
C GLU A 456 0.80 12.69 10.22
N LEU A 457 0.59 13.55 11.20
CA LEU A 457 -0.57 13.48 12.09
C LEU A 457 -1.88 13.54 11.29
N MET A 458 -1.99 14.48 10.35
CA MET A 458 -3.18 14.59 9.48
C MET A 458 -3.38 13.33 8.63
N ASN A 459 -2.31 12.73 8.09
CA ASN A 459 -2.39 11.47 7.37
C ASN A 459 -2.94 10.35 8.25
N GLN A 460 -2.43 10.24 9.49
CA GLN A 460 -2.90 9.22 10.42
C GLN A 460 -4.38 9.42 10.79
N PHE A 461 -4.85 10.65 10.98
CA PHE A 461 -6.28 10.92 11.19
C PHE A 461 -7.13 10.62 9.95
N LYS A 462 -6.71 11.07 8.77
CA LYS A 462 -7.44 10.84 7.51
C LYS A 462 -7.56 9.37 7.15
N LEU A 463 -6.55 8.57 7.48
CA LEU A 463 -6.50 7.14 7.17
C LEU A 463 -6.96 6.26 8.36
N PHE A 464 -7.45 6.89 9.43
CA PHE A 464 -7.89 6.18 10.62
C PHE A 464 -9.15 5.34 10.37
N GLU A 465 -9.08 4.07 10.73
CA GLU A 465 -10.20 3.12 10.77
C GLU A 465 -10.07 2.23 12.02
N LEU A 466 -11.18 1.66 12.50
CA LEU A 466 -11.19 0.82 13.69
C LEU A 466 -10.29 -0.42 13.61
N THR A 467 -10.03 -0.90 12.40
CA THR A 467 -9.10 -2.02 12.15
C THR A 467 -7.63 -1.62 12.12
N LEU A 468 -7.33 -0.32 12.28
CA LEU A 468 -5.99 0.28 12.26
C LEU A 468 -5.12 -0.18 11.08
N PRO A 469 -5.57 -0.06 9.83
CA PRO A 469 -4.78 -0.46 8.67
C PRO A 469 -3.56 0.43 8.44
N TYR A 470 -3.52 1.59 9.09
CA TYR A 470 -2.43 2.57 9.08
C TYR A 470 -2.05 2.93 10.52
N PRO A 471 -0.81 3.29 10.83
CA PRO A 471 -0.40 3.72 12.17
C PRO A 471 -1.29 4.83 12.72
N ALA A 472 -1.57 4.77 14.02
CA ALA A 472 -2.40 5.74 14.73
C ALA A 472 -1.73 6.26 16.01
N ASP A 473 -0.39 6.30 16.05
CA ASP A 473 0.37 6.71 17.23
C ASP A 473 0.21 8.22 17.51
N GLY A 474 0.10 9.03 16.44
CA GLY A 474 -0.22 10.45 16.54
C GLY A 474 -1.60 10.72 17.12
N PRO A 475 -2.69 10.15 16.54
CA PRO A 475 -4.03 10.19 17.11
C PRO A 475 -4.11 9.72 18.56
N ASP A 476 -3.38 8.65 18.93
CA ASP A 476 -3.33 8.12 20.30
C ASP A 476 -2.72 9.11 21.29
N ALA A 477 -1.60 9.73 20.91
CA ALA A 477 -0.98 10.75 21.76
C ALA A 477 -1.87 12.02 21.90
N VAL A 478 -2.56 12.42 20.83
CA VAL A 478 -3.53 13.53 20.89
C VAL A 478 -4.73 13.16 21.81
N GLU A 479 -5.25 11.93 21.71
CA GLU A 479 -6.32 11.44 22.59
C GLU A 479 -5.88 11.45 24.05
N GLY A 480 -4.68 10.92 24.34
CA GLY A 480 -4.12 10.97 25.68
C GLY A 480 -3.98 12.40 26.22
N GLY A 481 -3.59 13.34 25.36
CA GLY A 481 -3.53 14.76 25.68
C GLY A 481 -4.89 15.38 25.99
N VAL A 482 -5.89 15.16 25.15
CA VAL A 482 -7.27 15.65 25.31
C VAL A 482 -7.88 15.12 26.61
N THR A 483 -7.84 13.82 26.83
CA THR A 483 -8.35 13.17 28.04
C THR A 483 -7.66 13.72 29.31
N THR A 484 -6.35 13.95 29.24
CA THR A 484 -5.59 14.51 30.36
C THR A 484 -5.94 15.97 30.61
N VAL A 485 -6.24 16.76 29.58
CA VAL A 485 -6.73 18.15 29.72
C VAL A 485 -8.02 18.16 30.52
N ASP A 486 -8.99 17.29 30.21
CA ASP A 486 -10.29 17.24 30.93
C ASP A 486 -10.14 16.81 32.37
N GLN A 487 -9.35 15.77 32.64
CA GLN A 487 -9.07 15.33 33.99
C GLN A 487 -8.43 16.44 34.83
N LYS A 488 -7.39 17.09 34.25
CA LYS A 488 -6.72 18.18 34.98
C LYS A 488 -7.60 19.39 35.17
N THR A 489 -8.53 19.66 34.28
CA THR A 489 -9.53 20.71 34.42
C THR A 489 -10.44 20.40 35.59
N GLY A 490 -10.98 19.15 35.70
CA GLY A 490 -11.81 18.73 36.84
C GLY A 490 -11.08 18.76 38.17
N GLU A 491 -9.79 18.37 38.22
CA GLU A 491 -8.95 18.48 39.42
C GLU A 491 -8.77 19.94 39.91
N LEU A 492 -8.78 20.91 39.01
CA LEU A 492 -8.54 22.31 39.31
C LEU A 492 -9.82 23.13 39.47
N GLU A 493 -10.97 22.54 39.19
CA GLU A 493 -12.28 23.17 39.50
C GLU A 493 -12.62 22.99 40.96
N PRO A 494 -13.04 24.06 41.70
CA PRO A 494 -13.49 23.91 43.07
C PRO A 494 -14.76 23.05 43.12
N THR A 495 -14.74 22.00 43.91
CA THR A 495 -15.95 21.19 44.19
C THR A 495 -16.88 21.98 45.10
N TYR A 496 -17.93 22.57 44.53
CA TYR A 496 -18.99 23.15 45.33
C TYR A 496 -19.96 22.01 45.73
N THR A 497 -19.94 21.65 46.97
CA THR A 497 -21.03 20.84 47.57
C THR A 497 -22.14 21.81 47.86
N ILE A 498 -23.19 21.85 47.07
CA ILE A 498 -24.44 22.52 47.45
C ILE A 498 -25.07 21.60 48.48
N ALA A 499 -24.97 21.97 49.77
CA ALA A 499 -25.79 21.38 50.80
C ALA A 499 -27.23 21.88 50.55
N LEU A 500 -28.07 21.03 49.99
CA LEU A 500 -29.51 21.28 49.99
C LEU A 500 -29.96 21.13 51.43
N ASN A 501 -30.36 22.20 52.08
CA ASN A 501 -31.04 22.14 53.38
C ASN A 501 -32.41 21.51 53.16
N ASP A 502 -32.84 20.63 54.09
CA ASP A 502 -34.16 19.96 54.08
C ASP A 502 -35.34 20.94 53.98
N GLU A 503 -35.14 22.23 54.26
CA GLU A 503 -36.18 23.27 54.18
C GLU A 503 -36.47 23.71 52.71
N ASP A 504 -35.55 23.49 51.76
CA ASP A 504 -35.76 23.83 50.35
C ASP A 504 -36.45 22.72 49.54
N MET A 505 -36.50 21.50 50.07
CA MET A 505 -37.17 20.36 49.42
C MET A 505 -38.70 20.36 49.62
N ASN A 506 -39.24 21.20 50.51
CA ASN A 506 -40.67 21.23 50.84
C ASN A 506 -41.48 22.40 50.24
N LYS A 507 -40.84 23.30 49.47
CA LYS A 507 -41.53 24.51 48.96
C LYS A 507 -42.14 24.40 47.57
N ASP A 508 -41.76 23.41 46.76
CA ASP A 508 -42.28 23.30 45.38
C ASP A 508 -42.69 21.86 45.03
N ASN A 509 -43.64 21.27 45.81
CA ASN A 509 -44.28 20.04 45.35
C ASN A 509 -45.75 20.32 45.01
N PRO A 510 -46.15 20.53 43.74
CA PRO A 510 -47.52 20.84 43.31
C PRO A 510 -48.46 19.63 43.30
N PHE A 511 -48.09 18.48 43.87
CA PHE A 511 -48.88 17.24 43.82
C PHE A 511 -49.34 16.73 45.21
N MET A 512 -49.45 17.60 46.25
CA MET A 512 -50.21 17.27 47.47
C MET A 512 -51.37 18.23 47.59
N MET A 513 -52.45 17.94 46.90
CA MET A 513 -53.83 18.15 47.26
C MET A 513 -54.65 16.94 46.84
#